data_410928640e080179ff2d04bc914430ec
#
_entry.id   410928640e080179ff2d04bc914430ec
#
_cell.length_a   1.000
_cell.length_b   1.000
_cell.length_c   1.000
_cell.angle_alpha   90.00
_cell.angle_beta   90.00
_cell.angle_gamma   90.00
#
_symmetry.space_group_name_H-M   'P 1'
#
loop_
_entity.id
_entity.type
_entity.pdbx_description
1 polymer ?
#
loop_
_entity_poly.entity_id
_entity_poly.type
_entity_poly.pdbx_seq_one_letter_code
_entity_poly.pdbx_strand_id
1 'polypeptide(L)'
;AKELVTSCGMGKIFFSNSGAEANEGMIKLARKYSYDKYGEGRNKIITLKQSFHGRTVTTLKATGQEKFHQYFYPFTEGFDYAAANDIEELKDKADDSVCAVMIELIQGEGGVLPLDKEYVQQAAEFCRAKDILFLIDEVQTGIGRTGSLFCYEQYGVKPDVVSMAKGLGGGVPV
;
A
#
# COMPACT_ATOMS: atom_id res chain seq x y z
N ALA A 1 7.60 -19.50 -2.57
CA ALA A 1 7.57 -18.54 -3.68
C ALA A 1 6.57 -18.95 -4.77
N LYS A 2 6.76 -20.11 -5.41
CA LYS A 2 5.94 -20.54 -6.56
C LYS A 2 4.43 -20.52 -6.24
N GLU A 3 4.01 -21.10 -5.14
CA GLU A 3 2.59 -21.13 -4.73
C GLU A 3 2.01 -19.72 -4.57
N LEU A 4 2.71 -18.84 -3.84
CA LEU A 4 2.24 -17.46 -3.64
C LEU A 4 2.14 -16.68 -4.96
N VAL A 5 3.17 -16.75 -5.80
CA VAL A 5 3.17 -16.08 -7.11
C VAL A 5 2.02 -16.57 -7.98
N THR A 6 1.77 -17.89 -7.99
CA THR A 6 0.65 -18.48 -8.74
C THR A 6 -0.71 -18.02 -8.18
N SER A 7 -0.86 -18.02 -6.85
CA SER A 7 -2.12 -17.70 -6.19
C SER A 7 -2.49 -16.22 -6.28
N CYS A 8 -1.51 -15.31 -6.17
CA CYS A 8 -1.78 -13.87 -6.27
C CYS A 8 -1.71 -13.34 -7.72
N GLY A 9 -1.32 -14.17 -8.70
CA GLY A 9 -1.17 -13.74 -10.08
C GLY A 9 -0.09 -12.69 -10.34
N MET A 10 0.90 -12.58 -9.42
CA MET A 10 2.05 -11.69 -9.56
C MET A 10 3.21 -12.38 -10.29
N GLY A 11 4.14 -11.60 -10.82
CA GLY A 11 5.29 -12.15 -11.55
C GLY A 11 6.45 -12.59 -10.66
N LYS A 12 6.60 -11.96 -9.50
CA LYS A 12 7.76 -12.13 -8.60
C LYS A 12 7.34 -11.97 -7.14
N ILE A 13 8.19 -12.48 -6.23
CA ILE A 13 8.04 -12.30 -4.79
C ILE A 13 9.39 -11.95 -4.16
N PHE A 14 9.33 -11.13 -3.13
CA PHE A 14 10.45 -10.82 -2.24
C PHE A 14 10.03 -11.17 -0.81
N PHE A 15 10.86 -11.92 -0.09
CA PHE A 15 10.62 -12.27 1.30
C PHE A 15 11.34 -11.34 2.25
N SER A 16 10.66 -10.96 3.31
CA SER A 16 11.18 -10.17 4.42
C SER A 16 10.76 -10.83 5.76
N ASN A 17 10.95 -10.16 6.90
CA ASN A 17 10.72 -10.77 8.21
C ASN A 17 9.48 -10.22 8.91
N SER A 18 8.79 -9.26 8.33
CA SER A 18 7.60 -8.64 8.92
C SER A 18 6.80 -7.83 7.89
N GLY A 19 5.54 -7.52 8.23
CA GLY A 19 4.72 -6.62 7.40
C GLY A 19 5.31 -5.23 7.21
N ALA A 20 5.98 -4.68 8.23
CA ALA A 20 6.67 -3.39 8.09
C ALA A 20 7.82 -3.47 7.07
N GLU A 21 8.62 -4.53 7.09
CA GLU A 21 9.68 -4.74 6.11
C GLU A 21 9.14 -5.02 4.70
N ALA A 22 8.02 -5.75 4.58
CA ALA A 22 7.34 -5.94 3.32
C ALA A 22 6.88 -4.60 2.72
N ASN A 23 6.32 -3.71 3.54
CA ASN A 23 5.91 -2.37 3.15
C ASN A 23 7.12 -1.47 2.81
N GLU A 24 8.22 -1.54 3.56
CA GLU A 24 9.50 -0.90 3.18
C GLU A 24 9.96 -1.36 1.79
N GLY A 25 9.91 -2.67 1.54
CA GLY A 25 10.23 -3.25 0.23
C GLY A 25 9.33 -2.70 -0.87
N MET A 26 8.03 -2.61 -0.64
CA MET A 26 7.03 -2.07 -1.57
C MET A 26 7.27 -0.59 -1.88
N ILE A 27 7.54 0.25 -0.86
CA ILE A 27 7.88 1.66 -0.99
C ILE A 27 9.16 1.84 -1.82
N LYS A 28 10.20 1.08 -1.51
CA LYS A 28 11.48 1.12 -2.23
C LYS A 28 11.32 0.68 -3.68
N LEU A 29 10.55 -0.36 -3.93
CA LEU A 29 10.26 -0.85 -5.28
C LEU A 29 9.55 0.22 -6.11
N ALA A 30 8.53 0.88 -5.57
CA ALA A 30 7.80 1.93 -6.25
C ALA A 30 8.71 3.10 -6.64
N ARG A 31 9.53 3.59 -5.71
CA ARG A 31 10.49 4.66 -5.95
C ARG A 31 11.57 4.26 -6.96
N LYS A 32 12.09 3.03 -6.86
CA LYS A 32 13.12 2.53 -7.80
C LYS A 32 12.57 2.36 -9.21
N TYR A 33 11.38 1.78 -9.35
CA TYR A 33 10.70 1.66 -10.64
C TYR A 33 10.47 3.02 -11.30
N SER A 34 9.97 3.98 -10.52
CA SER A 34 9.74 5.34 -10.99
C SER A 34 11.02 6.03 -11.45
N TYR A 35 12.09 5.91 -10.64
CA TYR A 35 13.40 6.47 -11.00
C TYR A 35 13.95 5.88 -12.30
N ASP A 36 13.88 4.56 -12.47
CA ASP A 36 14.38 3.88 -13.67
C ASP A 36 13.62 4.30 -14.93
N LYS A 37 12.33 4.62 -14.79
CA LYS A 37 11.47 4.96 -15.91
C LYS A 37 11.42 6.45 -16.24
N TYR A 38 11.49 7.32 -15.23
CA TYR A 38 11.25 8.76 -15.34
C TYR A 38 12.41 9.63 -14.86
N GLY A 39 13.41 9.07 -14.20
CA GLY A 39 14.49 9.83 -13.58
C GLY A 39 14.08 10.40 -12.20
N GLU A 40 14.75 11.48 -11.81
CA GLU A 40 14.52 12.13 -10.51
C GLU A 40 13.19 12.90 -10.46
N GLY A 41 12.71 13.14 -9.24
CA GLY A 41 11.57 14.01 -8.94
C GLY A 41 10.22 13.31 -8.79
N ARG A 42 10.03 12.10 -9.34
CA ARG A 42 8.80 11.33 -9.23
C ARG A 42 8.93 10.23 -8.19
N ASN A 43 8.81 10.56 -6.89
CA ASN A 43 9.08 9.65 -5.78
C ASN A 43 8.07 9.77 -4.61
N LYS A 44 7.06 10.62 -4.73
CA LYS A 44 6.02 10.79 -3.72
C LYS A 44 5.05 9.60 -3.74
N ILE A 45 4.61 9.18 -2.56
CA ILE A 45 3.61 8.14 -2.37
C ILE A 45 2.43 8.74 -1.61
N ILE A 46 1.22 8.58 -2.14
CA ILE A 46 -0.01 8.95 -1.43
C ILE A 46 -0.49 7.73 -0.66
N THR A 47 -0.74 7.93 0.64
CA THR A 47 -1.42 6.96 1.51
C THR A 47 -2.75 7.54 1.99
N LEU A 48 -3.51 6.79 2.78
CA LEU A 48 -4.78 7.29 3.27
C LEU A 48 -4.68 7.77 4.72
N LYS A 49 -5.43 8.82 5.06
CA LYS A 49 -5.69 9.21 6.45
C LYS A 49 -6.25 8.00 7.19
N GLN A 50 -5.89 7.83 8.46
CA GLN A 50 -6.24 6.69 9.31
C GLN A 50 -5.62 5.33 8.93
N SER A 51 -4.75 5.26 7.90
CA SER A 51 -4.03 4.04 7.55
C SER A 51 -3.00 3.64 8.60
N PHE A 52 -2.54 2.38 8.51
CA PHE A 52 -1.43 1.87 9.31
C PHE A 52 -0.56 0.93 8.47
N HIS A 53 0.70 1.30 8.26
CA HIS A 53 1.61 0.57 7.37
C HIS A 53 2.85 0.00 8.07
N GLY A 54 3.01 0.23 9.37
CA GLY A 54 4.12 -0.32 10.15
C GLY A 54 4.76 0.68 11.10
N ARG A 55 5.85 0.25 11.76
CA ARG A 55 6.53 1.02 12.81
C ARG A 55 8.02 1.27 12.53
N THR A 56 8.52 0.95 11.35
CA THR A 56 9.82 1.47 10.88
C THR A 56 9.68 2.97 10.58
N VAL A 57 10.76 3.71 10.54
CA VAL A 57 10.69 5.18 10.37
C VAL A 57 9.95 5.56 9.08
N THR A 58 10.18 4.83 7.98
CA THR A 58 9.51 5.10 6.71
C THR A 58 8.04 4.64 6.71
N THR A 59 7.74 3.42 7.18
CA THR A 59 6.34 2.95 7.23
C THR A 59 5.52 3.69 8.29
N LEU A 60 6.18 4.19 9.34
CA LEU A 60 5.55 5.07 10.32
C LEU A 60 5.14 6.40 9.67
N LYS A 61 6.01 6.97 8.82
CA LYS A 61 5.65 8.15 8.02
C LYS A 61 4.55 7.86 6.99
N ALA A 62 4.53 6.68 6.38
CA ALA A 62 3.45 6.27 5.48
C ALA A 62 2.10 6.10 6.21
N THR A 63 2.10 5.84 7.52
CA THR A 63 0.91 5.68 8.35
C THR A 63 0.20 7.02 8.53
N GLY A 64 -1.05 7.11 8.08
CA GLY A 64 -1.85 8.33 8.04
C GLY A 64 -2.51 8.71 9.38
N GLN A 65 -1.82 8.50 10.50
CA GLN A 65 -2.31 8.79 11.84
C GLN A 65 -1.26 9.58 12.63
N GLU A 66 -1.49 10.88 12.83
CA GLU A 66 -0.56 11.81 13.48
C GLU A 66 -0.10 11.36 14.88
N LYS A 67 -0.96 10.66 15.63
CA LYS A 67 -0.61 10.14 16.96
C LYS A 67 0.63 9.23 16.96
N PHE A 68 0.92 8.57 15.83
CA PHE A 68 2.10 7.71 15.69
C PHE A 68 3.35 8.47 15.24
N HIS A 69 3.23 9.72 14.78
CA HIS A 69 4.37 10.52 14.32
C HIS A 69 5.11 11.25 15.44
N GLN A 70 4.56 11.28 16.66
CA GLN A 70 5.19 11.95 17.79
C GLN A 70 6.52 11.28 18.16
N TYR A 71 7.52 12.09 18.54
CA TYR A 71 8.82 11.68 19.09
C TYR A 71 9.85 11.07 18.10
N PHE A 72 9.49 10.78 16.86
CA PHE A 72 10.34 10.00 15.93
C PHE A 72 10.91 10.79 14.76
N TYR A 73 10.91 12.10 14.85
CA TYR A 73 11.49 12.97 13.82
C TYR A 73 13.03 12.88 13.78
N PRO A 74 13.67 13.09 12.61
CA PRO A 74 13.09 13.39 11.31
C PRO A 74 12.56 12.13 10.59
N PHE A 75 11.50 12.29 9.79
CA PHE A 75 10.94 11.23 8.97
C PHE A 75 11.48 11.23 7.54
N THR A 76 11.33 10.11 6.86
CA THR A 76 11.52 9.99 5.42
C THR A 76 10.51 10.87 4.69
N GLU A 77 10.98 11.70 3.76
CA GLU A 77 10.14 12.59 2.95
C GLU A 77 9.41 11.84 1.82
N GLY A 78 8.49 12.56 1.14
CA GLY A 78 7.78 12.06 -0.05
C GLY A 78 6.54 11.24 0.29
N PHE A 79 5.79 11.61 1.33
CA PHE A 79 4.46 11.07 1.62
C PHE A 79 3.42 12.18 1.72
N ASP A 80 2.23 11.92 1.17
CA ASP A 80 1.03 12.72 1.34
C ASP A 80 -0.16 11.81 1.71
N TYR A 81 -1.25 12.40 2.24
CA TYR A 81 -2.38 11.65 2.76
C TYR A 81 -3.69 12.16 2.17
N ALA A 82 -4.46 11.28 1.52
CA ALA A 82 -5.81 11.54 1.07
C ALA A 82 -6.85 10.98 2.03
N ALA A 83 -8.05 11.53 2.05
CA ALA A 83 -9.15 10.94 2.78
C ALA A 83 -9.59 9.62 2.15
N ALA A 84 -9.96 8.65 2.98
CA ALA A 84 -10.54 7.40 2.51
C ALA A 84 -11.90 7.70 1.83
N ASN A 85 -12.19 7.00 0.74
CA ASN A 85 -13.42 7.14 -0.05
C ASN A 85 -13.65 8.53 -0.68
N ASP A 86 -12.59 9.34 -0.82
CA ASP A 86 -12.61 10.61 -1.52
C ASP A 86 -11.69 10.56 -2.75
N ILE A 87 -12.27 10.23 -3.90
CA ILE A 87 -11.50 10.07 -5.14
C ILE A 87 -11.04 11.42 -5.69
N GLU A 88 -11.77 12.50 -5.42
CA GLU A 88 -11.39 13.82 -5.92
C GLU A 88 -10.20 14.37 -5.12
N GLU A 89 -10.17 14.22 -3.78
CA GLU A 89 -8.97 14.57 -2.98
C GLU A 89 -7.76 13.74 -3.43
N LEU A 90 -7.94 12.44 -3.75
CA LEU A 90 -6.85 11.60 -4.25
C LEU A 90 -6.29 12.13 -5.58
N LYS A 91 -7.16 12.48 -6.53
CA LYS A 91 -6.78 13.02 -7.83
C LYS A 91 -6.08 14.38 -7.71
N ASP A 92 -6.60 15.26 -6.87
CA ASP A 92 -6.05 16.60 -6.65
C ASP A 92 -4.63 16.57 -6.06
N LYS A 93 -4.35 15.57 -5.21
CA LYS A 93 -3.02 15.36 -4.61
C LYS A 93 -2.02 14.67 -5.55
N ALA A 94 -2.51 13.99 -6.58
CA ALA A 94 -1.70 13.17 -7.47
C ALA A 94 -1.07 13.99 -8.61
N ASP A 95 -0.13 14.87 -8.24
CA ASP A 95 0.70 15.63 -9.17
C ASP A 95 1.78 14.75 -9.85
N ASP A 96 2.56 15.34 -10.75
CA ASP A 96 3.60 14.64 -11.53
C ASP A 96 4.74 14.06 -10.66
N SER A 97 4.84 14.44 -9.41
CA SER A 97 5.82 13.88 -8.47
C SER A 97 5.39 12.56 -7.84
N VAL A 98 4.12 12.14 -8.04
CA VAL A 98 3.57 10.93 -7.43
C VAL A 98 3.96 9.70 -8.24
N CYS A 99 4.61 8.74 -7.58
CA CYS A 99 4.99 7.45 -8.16
C CYS A 99 4.05 6.30 -7.78
N ALA A 100 3.34 6.42 -6.65
CA ALA A 100 2.46 5.35 -6.18
C ALA A 100 1.32 5.87 -5.29
N VAL A 101 0.23 5.12 -5.26
CA VAL A 101 -0.83 5.19 -4.25
C VAL A 101 -0.80 3.88 -3.46
N MET A 102 -0.73 3.95 -2.13
CA MET A 102 -0.64 2.81 -1.23
C MET A 102 -1.82 2.81 -0.27
N ILE A 103 -2.62 1.75 -0.27
CA ILE A 103 -3.85 1.66 0.52
C ILE A 103 -3.98 0.32 1.25
N GLU A 104 -4.71 0.33 2.36
CA GLU A 104 -5.37 -0.84 2.94
C GLU A 104 -6.82 -0.87 2.44
N LEU A 105 -7.34 -2.03 2.05
CA LEU A 105 -8.74 -2.16 1.62
C LEU A 105 -9.71 -2.13 2.80
N ILE A 106 -9.22 -2.50 3.98
CA ILE A 106 -9.89 -2.33 5.27
C ILE A 106 -8.85 -1.77 6.23
N GLN A 107 -9.03 -0.54 6.68
CA GLN A 107 -8.11 0.11 7.62
C GLN A 107 -8.31 -0.49 9.01
N GLY A 108 -7.52 -1.52 9.34
CA GLY A 108 -7.68 -2.28 10.59
C GLY A 108 -7.41 -1.45 11.84
N GLU A 109 -6.24 -0.83 11.93
CA GLU A 109 -5.83 0.00 13.07
C GLU A 109 -6.57 1.36 13.10
N GLY A 110 -7.16 1.77 12.00
CA GLY A 110 -7.99 2.96 11.88
C GLY A 110 -9.41 2.80 12.47
N GLY A 111 -9.82 1.57 12.82
CA GLY A 111 -11.15 1.29 13.39
C GLY A 111 -11.95 0.24 12.60
N VAL A 112 -11.29 -0.61 11.82
CA VAL A 112 -11.90 -1.62 10.94
C VAL A 112 -12.84 -0.94 9.92
N LEU A 113 -12.27 -0.02 9.15
CA LEU A 113 -13.00 0.80 8.18
C LEU A 113 -12.78 0.25 6.77
N PRO A 114 -13.77 -0.45 6.17
CA PRO A 114 -13.67 -0.88 4.79
C PRO A 114 -13.77 0.30 3.83
N LEU A 115 -13.00 0.25 2.76
CA LEU A 115 -13.13 1.21 1.67
C LEU A 115 -14.31 0.83 0.78
N ASP A 116 -14.93 1.83 0.16
CA ASP A 116 -15.99 1.60 -0.82
C ASP A 116 -15.42 0.97 -2.09
N LYS A 117 -16.11 -0.05 -2.60
CA LYS A 117 -15.66 -0.78 -3.78
C LYS A 117 -15.48 0.13 -5.00
N GLU A 118 -16.41 1.04 -5.21
CA GLU A 118 -16.37 1.99 -6.31
C GLU A 118 -15.16 2.92 -6.21
N TYR A 119 -14.87 3.44 -5.01
CA TYR A 119 -13.67 4.24 -4.75
C TYR A 119 -12.38 3.50 -5.12
N VAL A 120 -12.24 2.24 -4.67
CA VAL A 120 -11.04 1.42 -4.94
C VAL A 120 -10.89 1.16 -6.43
N GLN A 121 -11.98 0.89 -7.15
CA GLN A 121 -11.97 0.68 -8.60
C GLN A 121 -11.57 1.96 -9.35
N GLN A 122 -12.13 3.10 -8.97
CA GLN A 122 -11.79 4.40 -9.56
C GLN A 122 -10.32 4.77 -9.27
N ALA A 123 -9.83 4.52 -8.05
CA ALA A 123 -8.42 4.73 -7.70
C ALA A 123 -7.47 3.86 -8.54
N ALA A 124 -7.80 2.58 -8.73
CA ALA A 124 -7.01 1.67 -9.55
C ALA A 124 -6.99 2.10 -11.04
N GLU A 125 -8.15 2.52 -11.59
CA GLU A 125 -8.23 3.05 -12.95
C GLU A 125 -7.44 4.35 -13.12
N PHE A 126 -7.59 5.28 -12.19
CA PHE A 126 -6.84 6.53 -12.18
C PHE A 126 -5.33 6.30 -12.13
N CYS A 127 -4.87 5.43 -11.24
CA CYS A 127 -3.46 5.06 -11.14
C CYS A 127 -2.93 4.50 -12.46
N ARG A 128 -3.68 3.59 -13.10
CA ARG A 128 -3.33 3.03 -14.40
C ARG A 128 -3.25 4.09 -15.49
N ALA A 129 -4.21 5.00 -15.55
CA ALA A 129 -4.27 6.06 -16.56
C ALA A 129 -3.11 7.06 -16.44
N LYS A 130 -2.61 7.27 -15.23
CA LYS A 130 -1.51 8.19 -14.90
C LYS A 130 -0.14 7.52 -14.79
N ASP A 131 -0.09 6.20 -15.00
CA ASP A 131 1.12 5.38 -14.80
C ASP A 131 1.70 5.55 -13.37
N ILE A 132 0.82 5.61 -12.40
CA ILE A 132 1.09 5.60 -10.95
C ILE A 132 0.93 4.15 -10.49
N LEU A 133 1.86 3.63 -9.70
CA LEU A 133 1.74 2.27 -9.16
C LEU A 133 0.64 2.19 -8.11
N PHE A 134 -0.23 1.19 -8.24
CA PHE A 134 -1.29 0.90 -7.28
C PHE A 134 -0.84 -0.21 -6.34
N LEU A 135 -0.58 0.16 -5.08
CA LEU A 135 -0.02 -0.70 -4.05
C LEU A 135 -1.09 -1.04 -3.01
N ILE A 136 -1.26 -2.32 -2.70
CA ILE A 136 -2.22 -2.75 -1.68
C ILE A 136 -1.47 -3.43 -0.52
N ASP A 137 -1.69 -2.89 0.68
CA ASP A 137 -1.24 -3.48 1.94
C ASP A 137 -2.27 -4.53 2.40
N GLU A 138 -1.95 -5.80 2.18
CA GLU A 138 -2.73 -6.96 2.62
C GLU A 138 -2.13 -7.65 3.86
N VAL A 139 -1.29 -6.96 4.60
CA VAL A 139 -0.69 -7.48 5.84
C VAL A 139 -1.74 -7.93 6.84
N GLN A 140 -2.87 -7.23 6.92
CA GLN A 140 -3.97 -7.60 7.80
C GLN A 140 -5.14 -8.28 7.07
N THR A 141 -5.44 -7.91 5.85
CA THR A 141 -6.63 -8.35 5.11
C THR A 141 -6.42 -9.63 4.31
N GLY A 142 -5.16 -9.98 4.01
CA GLY A 142 -4.81 -11.13 3.19
C GLY A 142 -4.89 -12.48 3.89
N ILE A 143 -4.55 -13.50 3.11
CA ILE A 143 -4.43 -14.90 3.56
C ILE A 143 -5.74 -15.40 4.20
N GLY A 144 -6.85 -15.17 3.52
CA GLY A 144 -8.16 -15.68 3.89
C GLY A 144 -8.90 -14.91 4.98
N ARG A 145 -8.32 -13.82 5.52
CA ARG A 145 -8.91 -13.06 6.65
C ARG A 145 -10.31 -12.53 6.34
N THR A 146 -10.57 -12.15 5.10
CA THR A 146 -11.82 -11.51 4.68
C THR A 146 -12.75 -12.44 3.89
N GLY A 147 -12.41 -13.72 3.78
CA GLY A 147 -13.22 -14.74 3.09
C GLY A 147 -12.74 -15.10 1.68
N SER A 148 -11.83 -14.32 1.09
CA SER A 148 -11.04 -14.68 -0.11
C SER A 148 -9.56 -14.78 0.26
N LEU A 149 -8.75 -15.39 -0.60
CA LEU A 149 -7.31 -15.51 -0.33
C LEU A 149 -6.68 -14.13 -0.19
N PHE A 150 -7.03 -13.22 -1.08
CA PHE A 150 -6.68 -11.81 -1.03
C PHE A 150 -7.92 -10.94 -1.05
N CYS A 151 -7.94 -9.90 -0.23
CA CYS A 151 -9.08 -8.99 -0.13
C CYS A 151 -9.35 -8.24 -1.44
N TYR A 152 -8.30 -7.89 -2.21
CA TYR A 152 -8.45 -7.19 -3.49
C TYR A 152 -9.29 -7.95 -4.53
N GLU A 153 -9.40 -9.28 -4.41
CA GLU A 153 -10.25 -10.11 -5.28
C GLU A 153 -11.73 -9.71 -5.16
N GLN A 154 -12.17 -9.37 -3.94
CA GLN A 154 -13.56 -8.94 -3.68
C GLN A 154 -13.87 -7.56 -4.27
N TYR A 155 -12.84 -6.73 -4.42
CA TYR A 155 -12.96 -5.41 -5.03
C TYR A 155 -12.89 -5.46 -6.56
N GLY A 156 -12.46 -6.59 -7.13
CA GLY A 156 -12.32 -6.76 -8.58
C GLY A 156 -11.18 -5.93 -9.17
N VAL A 157 -10.15 -5.64 -8.39
CA VAL A 157 -8.96 -4.91 -8.81
C VAL A 157 -7.73 -5.81 -8.77
N LYS A 158 -6.70 -5.42 -9.51
CA LYS A 158 -5.39 -6.07 -9.47
C LYS A 158 -4.32 -5.01 -9.15
N PRO A 159 -3.65 -5.09 -7.99
CA PRO A 159 -2.57 -4.18 -7.68
C PRO A 159 -1.32 -4.48 -8.49
N ASP A 160 -0.43 -3.50 -8.62
CA ASP A 160 0.91 -3.69 -9.19
C ASP A 160 1.83 -4.38 -8.18
N VAL A 161 1.66 -4.09 -6.89
CA VAL A 161 2.38 -4.72 -5.78
C VAL A 161 1.43 -4.97 -4.62
N VAL A 162 1.59 -6.11 -3.95
CA VAL A 162 0.84 -6.45 -2.74
C VAL A 162 1.81 -6.87 -1.64
N SER A 163 1.66 -6.33 -0.44
CA SER A 163 2.38 -6.79 0.75
C SER A 163 1.55 -7.74 1.58
N MET A 164 2.20 -8.73 2.19
CA MET A 164 1.58 -9.77 3.01
C MET A 164 2.42 -10.03 4.26
N ALA A 165 1.79 -10.45 5.34
CA ALA A 165 2.45 -10.92 6.58
C ALA A 165 1.42 -11.60 7.48
N LYS A 166 1.58 -11.54 8.79
CA LYS A 166 0.64 -12.05 9.81
C LYS A 166 0.18 -13.49 9.50
N GLY A 167 -1.02 -13.65 8.94
CA GLY A 167 -1.59 -14.96 8.60
C GLY A 167 -0.74 -15.81 7.64
N LEU A 168 0.11 -15.17 6.82
CA LEU A 168 0.99 -15.86 5.88
C LEU A 168 1.91 -16.87 6.57
N GLY A 169 2.43 -16.54 7.75
CA GLY A 169 3.34 -17.41 8.49
C GLY A 169 2.68 -18.57 9.22
N GLY A 170 1.34 -18.61 9.34
CA GLY A 170 0.64 -19.69 10.04
C GLY A 170 1.07 -19.86 11.51
N GLY A 171 1.52 -18.77 12.16
CA GLY A 171 2.06 -18.77 13.52
C GLY A 171 3.58 -18.61 13.59
N VAL A 172 4.27 -18.62 12.47
CA VAL A 172 5.70 -18.31 12.37
C VAL A 172 5.87 -16.86 11.92
N PRO A 173 6.86 -16.10 12.44
CA PRO A 173 7.14 -14.73 11.98
C PRO A 173 7.57 -14.71 10.50
N VAL A 174 6.90 -13.88 9.71
CA VAL A 174 7.20 -13.61 8.29
C VAL A 174 6.79 -12.19 7.94
#